data_f0e84bc860b1559eaa8cdc37a14b1b10
#
_entry.id   f0e84bc860b1559eaa8cdc37a14b1b10
#
_cell.length_a   1.000
_cell.length_b   1.000
_cell.length_c   1.000
_cell.angle_alpha   90.00
_cell.angle_beta   90.00
_cell.angle_gamma   90.00
#
_symmetry.space_group_name_H-M   'P 1'
#
loop_
_entity.id
_entity.type
_entity.pdbx_description
1 polymer ?
#
loop_
_entity_poly.entity_id
_entity_poly.type
_entity_poly.pdbx_seq_one_letter_code
_entity_poly.pdbx_strand_id
1 'polypeptide(L)'
;MTEKTTTASFGREDVPIDEKQKRVHRVFESVADKYDVMNDLMSGGLHRVWKQHMVNSLALPTGNRDFHLLDVAGGTGDIAFKASAQAGNGFAATILDINEAMLQAGQVRLEKKKN
;
A
#
# COMPACT_ATOMS: atom_id res chain seq x y z
N MET A 1 -35.20 4.48 -2.63
CA MET A 1 -34.18 5.20 -3.39
C MET A 1 -33.85 4.41 -4.65
N THR A 2 -34.17 4.99 -5.78
CA THR A 2 -33.86 4.35 -7.06
C THR A 2 -32.44 4.71 -7.43
N GLU A 3 -31.56 3.76 -7.36
CA GLU A 3 -30.21 3.95 -7.88
C GLU A 3 -30.24 3.81 -9.40
N LYS A 4 -29.80 4.85 -10.08
CA LYS A 4 -29.56 4.74 -11.49
C LYS A 4 -28.31 3.88 -11.70
N THR A 5 -28.49 2.75 -12.34
CA THR A 5 -27.37 1.93 -12.74
C THR A 5 -26.65 2.62 -13.90
N THR A 6 -25.46 3.11 -13.63
CA THR A 6 -24.56 3.61 -14.66
C THR A 6 -23.56 2.53 -15.00
N THR A 7 -23.13 2.47 -16.26
CA THR A 7 -22.18 1.48 -16.71
C THR A 7 -20.83 2.13 -16.98
N ALA A 8 -19.76 1.33 -16.86
CA ALA A 8 -18.42 1.72 -17.19
C ALA A 8 -17.70 0.56 -17.85
N SER A 9 -16.69 0.88 -18.62
CA SER A 9 -15.89 -0.13 -19.32
C SER A 9 -15.05 -0.96 -18.36
N PHE A 10 -15.05 -2.27 -18.53
CA PHE A 10 -14.18 -3.19 -17.82
C PHE A 10 -13.59 -4.18 -18.82
N GLY A 11 -12.38 -3.89 -19.30
CA GLY A 11 -11.77 -4.68 -20.38
C GLY A 11 -12.60 -4.60 -21.65
N ARG A 12 -13.17 -5.73 -22.05
CA ARG A 12 -14.04 -5.83 -23.22
C ARG A 12 -15.52 -5.84 -22.87
N GLU A 13 -15.86 -5.67 -21.61
CA GLU A 13 -17.22 -5.69 -21.12
C GLU A 13 -17.63 -4.33 -20.58
N ASP A 14 -18.89 -3.97 -20.82
CA ASP A 14 -19.50 -2.86 -20.10
C ASP A 14 -20.26 -3.44 -18.91
N VAL A 15 -19.94 -2.97 -17.73
CA VAL A 15 -20.53 -3.44 -16.48
C VAL A 15 -21.09 -2.26 -15.69
N PRO A 16 -22.05 -2.50 -14.79
CA PRO A 16 -22.46 -1.45 -13.86
C PRO A 16 -21.26 -0.89 -13.09
N ILE A 17 -21.26 0.41 -12.81
CA ILE A 17 -20.14 1.07 -12.12
C ILE A 17 -19.82 0.38 -10.79
N ASP A 18 -20.84 0.03 -10.01
CA ASP A 18 -20.66 -0.67 -8.74
C ASP A 18 -19.97 -2.01 -8.91
N GLU A 19 -20.36 -2.75 -9.95
CA GLU A 19 -19.72 -4.03 -10.25
C GLU A 19 -18.30 -3.86 -10.75
N LYS A 20 -18.02 -2.82 -11.53
CA LYS A 20 -16.66 -2.49 -11.95
C LYS A 20 -15.76 -2.21 -10.74
N GLN A 21 -16.23 -1.44 -9.80
CA GLN A 21 -15.48 -1.17 -8.58
C GLN A 21 -15.20 -2.44 -7.79
N LYS A 22 -16.18 -3.34 -7.67
CA LYS A 22 -16.00 -4.64 -7.00
C LYS A 22 -15.01 -5.52 -7.74
N ARG A 23 -15.03 -5.54 -9.08
CA ARG A 23 -14.10 -6.34 -9.89
C ARG A 23 -12.68 -5.82 -9.78
N VAL A 24 -12.51 -4.50 -9.85
CA VAL A 24 -11.20 -3.85 -9.67
C VAL A 24 -10.67 -4.13 -8.26
N HIS A 25 -11.51 -3.99 -7.26
CA HIS A 25 -11.16 -4.28 -5.88
C HIS A 25 -10.68 -5.72 -5.70
N ARG A 26 -11.39 -6.69 -6.29
CA ARG A 26 -10.99 -8.11 -6.24
C ARG A 26 -9.66 -8.37 -6.92
N VAL A 27 -9.41 -7.70 -8.06
CA VAL A 27 -8.12 -7.84 -8.75
C VAL A 27 -6.98 -7.36 -7.85
N PHE A 28 -7.09 -6.18 -7.26
CA PHE A 28 -6.08 -5.67 -6.34
C PHE A 28 -5.93 -6.51 -5.10
N GLU A 29 -7.04 -6.99 -4.55
CA GLU A 29 -7.04 -7.89 -3.39
C GLU A 29 -6.30 -9.19 -3.69
N SER A 30 -6.50 -9.75 -4.89
CA SER A 30 -5.85 -10.99 -5.30
C SER A 30 -4.35 -10.85 -5.53
N VAL A 31 -3.87 -9.66 -5.92
CA VAL A 31 -2.46 -9.42 -6.21
C VAL A 31 -1.71 -8.72 -5.08
N ALA A 32 -2.41 -8.12 -4.12
CA ALA A 32 -1.77 -7.35 -3.04
C ALA A 32 -0.77 -8.19 -2.26
N ASP A 33 -1.10 -9.45 -1.95
CA ASP A 33 -0.22 -10.35 -1.22
C ASP A 33 1.02 -10.76 -2.02
N LYS A 34 0.94 -10.70 -3.33
CA LYS A 34 2.02 -11.09 -4.26
C LYS A 34 2.75 -9.89 -4.85
N TYR A 35 2.38 -8.69 -4.41
CA TYR A 35 2.91 -7.47 -5.00
C TYR A 35 4.43 -7.38 -4.86
N ASP A 36 4.97 -7.69 -3.70
CA ASP A 36 6.41 -7.69 -3.46
C ASP A 36 7.14 -8.73 -4.31
N VAL A 37 6.57 -9.93 -4.42
CA VAL A 37 7.15 -11.00 -5.25
C VAL A 37 7.18 -10.57 -6.71
N MET A 38 6.09 -9.96 -7.18
CA MET A 38 6.00 -9.49 -8.55
C MET A 38 7.01 -8.37 -8.83
N ASN A 39 7.16 -7.43 -7.91
CA ASN A 39 8.15 -6.37 -8.01
C ASN A 39 9.58 -6.93 -7.98
N ASP A 40 9.86 -7.90 -7.14
CA ASP A 40 11.17 -8.58 -7.11
C ASP A 40 11.47 -9.24 -8.44
N LEU A 41 10.50 -9.93 -9.02
CA LEU A 41 10.67 -10.62 -10.29
C LEU A 41 10.93 -9.63 -11.43
N MET A 42 10.17 -8.54 -11.49
CA MET A 42 10.26 -7.54 -12.56
C MET A 42 11.50 -6.67 -12.47
N SER A 43 11.99 -6.41 -11.28
CA SER A 43 13.12 -5.50 -11.05
C SER A 43 14.42 -6.21 -10.67
N GLY A 44 14.41 -7.56 -10.57
CA GLY A 44 15.58 -8.30 -10.12
C GLY A 44 15.99 -7.97 -8.69
N GLY A 45 15.04 -7.59 -7.84
CA GLY A 45 15.29 -7.22 -6.46
C GLY A 45 15.73 -5.77 -6.26
N LEU A 46 15.96 -5.02 -7.33
CA LEU A 46 16.42 -3.63 -7.24
C LEU A 46 15.46 -2.73 -6.48
N HIS A 47 14.15 -2.98 -6.55
CA HIS A 47 13.18 -2.16 -5.85
C HIS A 47 13.40 -2.17 -4.32
N ARG A 48 13.86 -3.29 -3.76
CA ARG A 48 14.14 -3.39 -2.32
C ARG A 48 15.33 -2.53 -1.93
N VAL A 49 16.39 -2.57 -2.72
CA VAL A 49 17.58 -1.73 -2.51
C VAL A 49 17.22 -0.26 -2.62
N TRP A 50 16.46 0.08 -3.63
CA TRP A 50 16.03 1.45 -3.89
C TRP A 50 15.16 2.00 -2.77
N LYS A 51 14.19 1.21 -2.30
CA LYS A 51 13.32 1.61 -1.19
C LYS A 51 14.13 1.77 0.11
N GLN A 52 15.09 0.90 0.36
CA GLN A 52 15.96 1.01 1.52
C GLN A 52 16.82 2.28 1.45
N HIS A 53 17.32 2.60 0.27
CA HIS A 53 18.06 3.84 0.06
C HIS A 53 17.20 5.07 0.33
N MET A 54 15.96 5.06 -0.13
CA MET A 54 15.00 6.13 0.14
C MET A 54 14.76 6.30 1.65
N VAL A 55 14.52 5.21 2.36
CA VAL A 55 14.31 5.25 3.81
C VAL A 55 15.53 5.78 4.54
N ASN A 56 16.72 5.36 4.14
CA ASN A 56 17.97 5.86 4.72
C ASN A 56 18.12 7.38 4.54
N SER A 57 17.61 7.91 3.43
CA SER A 57 17.67 9.34 3.13
C SER A 57 16.78 10.19 4.06
N LEU A 58 15.82 9.57 4.74
CA LEU A 58 14.92 10.29 5.64
C LEU A 58 15.60 10.71 6.96
N ALA A 59 16.74 10.15 7.27
CA ALA A 59 17.48 10.41 8.52
C ALA A 59 16.58 10.26 9.75
N LEU A 60 15.92 9.10 9.87
CA LEU A 60 14.94 8.84 10.92
C LEU A 60 15.57 8.86 12.31
N PRO A 61 14.93 9.49 13.31
CA PRO A 61 15.43 9.46 14.68
C PRO A 61 15.28 8.04 15.27
N THR A 62 16.28 7.60 16.02
CA THR A 62 16.32 6.27 16.63
C THR A 62 15.93 6.26 18.11
N GLY A 63 15.74 7.44 18.71
CA GLY A 63 15.30 7.54 20.11
C GLY A 63 13.80 7.73 20.22
N ASN A 64 13.36 8.42 21.28
CA ASN A 64 11.94 8.69 21.52
C ASN A 64 11.45 10.00 20.89
N ARG A 65 12.25 10.59 20.03
CA ARG A 65 11.89 11.82 19.33
C ARG A 65 10.71 11.57 18.39
N ASP A 66 9.74 12.46 18.44
CA ASP A 66 8.57 12.38 17.58
C ASP A 66 8.94 12.62 16.12
N PHE A 67 8.46 11.73 15.28
CA PHE A 67 8.61 11.82 13.83
C PHE A 67 7.36 11.27 13.17
N HIS A 68 6.74 12.04 12.31
CA HIS A 68 5.55 11.61 11.57
C HIS A 68 5.85 11.59 10.08
N LEU A 69 5.73 10.41 9.47
CA LEU A 69 5.88 10.21 8.03
C LEU A 69 4.51 10.25 7.35
N LEU A 70 4.38 11.06 6.33
CA LEU A 70 3.24 11.00 5.42
C LEU A 70 3.69 10.33 4.12
N ASP A 71 3.10 9.19 3.82
CA ASP A 71 3.39 8.42 2.62
C ASP A 71 2.23 8.53 1.65
N VAL A 72 2.35 9.38 0.65
CA VAL A 72 1.32 9.62 -0.36
C VAL A 72 1.45 8.58 -1.46
N ALA A 73 0.33 7.94 -1.81
CA ALA A 73 0.28 6.80 -2.71
C ALA A 73 1.12 5.61 -2.20
N GLY A 74 1.05 5.39 -0.89
CA GLY A 74 1.91 4.42 -0.20
C GLY A 74 1.52 2.96 -0.41
N GLY A 75 0.37 2.68 -0.98
CA GLY A 75 -0.09 1.32 -1.28
C GLY A 75 -0.19 0.44 -0.04
N THR A 76 0.51 -0.67 -0.03
CA THR A 76 0.51 -1.62 1.10
C THR A 76 1.35 -1.17 2.30
N GLY A 77 2.01 -0.03 2.20
CA GLY A 77 2.78 0.55 3.29
C GLY A 77 4.23 0.07 3.36
N ASP A 78 4.78 -0.43 2.29
CA ASP A 78 6.13 -1.01 2.30
C ASP A 78 7.21 -0.02 2.78
N ILE A 79 7.16 1.23 2.30
CA ILE A 79 8.08 2.29 2.75
C ILE A 79 7.86 2.61 4.24
N ALA A 80 6.61 2.75 4.65
CA ALA A 80 6.27 3.06 6.04
C ALA A 80 6.73 1.94 6.99
N PHE A 81 6.56 0.68 6.61
CA PHE A 81 7.03 -0.45 7.41
C PHE A 81 8.56 -0.50 7.51
N LYS A 82 9.26 -0.22 6.41
CA LYS A 82 10.72 -0.14 6.42
C LYS A 82 11.21 1.00 7.31
N ALA A 83 10.57 2.15 7.20
CA ALA A 83 10.89 3.30 8.05
C ALA A 83 10.62 3.01 9.52
N SER A 84 9.49 2.39 9.84
CA SER A 84 9.14 2.00 11.20
C SER A 84 10.15 1.04 11.82
N ALA A 85 10.63 0.08 11.03
CA ALA A 85 11.63 -0.88 11.50
C ALA A 85 12.98 -0.23 11.83
N GLN A 86 13.31 0.86 11.16
CA GLN A 86 14.57 1.58 11.34
C GLN A 86 14.49 2.68 12.40
N ALA A 87 13.30 3.25 12.61
CA ALA A 87 13.08 4.39 13.50
C ALA A 87 12.90 3.96 14.96
N GLY A 88 12.99 4.93 15.86
CA GLY A 88 12.72 4.72 17.28
C GLY A 88 11.23 4.77 17.65
N ASN A 89 10.96 4.83 18.95
CA ASN A 89 9.60 4.70 19.49
C ASN A 89 8.66 5.88 19.18
N GLY A 90 9.22 7.04 18.86
CA GLY A 90 8.42 8.23 18.51
C GLY A 90 7.93 8.27 17.07
N PHE A 91 8.13 7.21 16.31
CA PHE A 91 7.73 7.15 14.90
C PHE A 91 6.25 6.86 14.74
N ALA A 92 5.61 7.60 13.87
CA ALA A 92 4.27 7.34 13.38
C ALA A 92 4.23 7.59 11.88
N ALA A 93 3.35 6.89 11.18
CA ALA A 93 3.18 7.07 9.75
C ALA A 93 1.71 7.12 9.39
N THR A 94 1.40 7.95 8.40
CA THR A 94 0.09 7.99 7.76
C THR A 94 0.28 7.61 6.30
N ILE A 95 -0.47 6.63 5.85
CA ILE A 95 -0.45 6.20 4.45
C ILE A 95 -1.72 6.71 3.79
N LEU A 96 -1.54 7.47 2.72
CA LEU A 96 -2.62 8.01 1.92
C LEU A 96 -2.60 7.36 0.54
N ASP A 97 -3.69 6.68 0.19
CA ASP A 97 -3.81 6.02 -1.10
C ASP A 97 -5.27 5.97 -1.53
N ILE A 98 -5.52 6.13 -2.82
CA ILE A 98 -6.87 6.00 -3.38
C ILE A 98 -7.29 4.54 -3.53
N ASN A 99 -6.34 3.61 -3.44
CA ASN A 99 -6.60 2.19 -3.61
C ASN A 99 -6.88 1.53 -2.27
N GLU A 100 -8.16 1.33 -2.00
CA GLU A 100 -8.62 0.77 -0.73
C GLU A 100 -8.11 -0.66 -0.49
N ALA A 101 -8.04 -1.48 -1.54
CA ALA A 101 -7.57 -2.86 -1.41
C ALA A 101 -6.12 -2.93 -0.96
N MET A 102 -5.28 -2.02 -1.46
CA MET A 102 -3.88 -1.93 -1.05
C MET A 102 -3.76 -1.47 0.41
N LEU A 103 -4.59 -0.52 0.82
CA LEU A 103 -4.64 -0.07 2.22
C LEU A 103 -5.08 -1.19 3.15
N GLN A 104 -6.08 -1.98 2.75
CA GLN A 104 -6.53 -3.14 3.52
C GLN A 104 -5.44 -4.19 3.66
N ALA A 105 -4.69 -4.46 2.59
CA ALA A 105 -3.56 -5.37 2.64
C ALA A 105 -2.49 -4.88 3.61
N GLY A 106 -2.22 -3.58 3.62
CA GLY A 106 -1.32 -2.95 4.58
C GLY A 106 -1.81 -3.08 6.01
N GLN A 107 -3.10 -2.93 6.24
CA GLN A 107 -3.72 -3.10 7.56
C GLN A 107 -3.56 -4.52 8.09
N VAL A 108 -3.80 -5.52 7.24
CA VAL A 108 -3.59 -6.94 7.61
C VAL A 108 -2.12 -7.19 7.95
N ARG A 109 -1.20 -6.65 7.17
CA ARG A 109 0.23 -6.74 7.42
C ARG A 109 0.62 -6.14 8.77
N LEU A 110 0.04 -4.99 9.12
CA LEU A 110 0.27 -4.32 10.39
C LEU A 110 -0.20 -5.17 11.56
N GLU A 111 -1.38 -5.77 11.46
CA GLU A 111 -1.93 -6.65 12.49
C GLU A 111 -1.06 -7.89 12.72
N LYS A 112 -0.54 -8.49 11.66
CA LYS A 112 0.37 -9.63 11.75
C LYS A 112 1.66 -9.28 12.51
N LYS A 113 2.15 -8.04 12.35
CA LYS A 113 3.36 -7.60 13.03
C LYS A 113 3.17 -7.34 14.52
N LYS A 114 1.95 -7.11 14.97
CA LYS A 114 1.64 -6.90 16.39
C LYS A 114 1.58 -8.19 17.20
N ASN A 115 1.45 -9.32 16.54
CA ASN A 115 1.32 -10.63 17.19
C ASN A 115 2.66 -11.35 17.28
#